data_358a47d0c68d7b694a89e1611a46265e
#
_entry.id   358a47d0c68d7b694a89e1611a46265e
#
_cell.length_a   1.000
_cell.length_b   1.000
_cell.length_c   1.000
_cell.angle_alpha   90.00
_cell.angle_beta   90.00
_cell.angle_gamma   90.00
#
_symmetry.space_group_name_H-M   'P 1'
#
loop_
_entity.id
_entity.type
_entity.pdbx_description
1 polymer ?
#
loop_
_entity_poly.entity_id
_entity_poly.type
_entity_poly.pdbx_seq_one_letter_code
_entity_poly.pdbx_strand_id
1 'polypeptide(L)'
;MSSNSPRAVLAAEWTKVWTVRSTGYTLLLAFVLSTGIGTLIAFNWRSDIEHVVHFDPLVAALYSMTLGQLALVVLGALLVGSEYSSGSIRTSLTAVPQRGLLYGGKVLAGTLTAFAGSTVIVVVTFLAAQAALGPYRTGLGTDGVPSALAGAVVYLTLICAFSMGIATVVRSSAVAMGILLPLLFLGSQGLGNIPALKPVLRYLPDQAGLELMHIAGPPSDGRYGPGYGSGAALAILLAWTAAALISGYLVLRGRDA
;
A
#
# COMPACT_ATOMS: atom_id res chain seq x y z
N MET A 1 26.63 -15.31 20.02
CA MET A 1 26.20 -14.17 19.16
C MET A 1 25.52 -13.19 20.09
N SER A 2 25.93 -11.91 20.14
CA SER A 2 25.27 -10.93 21.01
C SER A 2 23.81 -10.78 20.56
N SER A 3 22.87 -10.88 21.51
CA SER A 3 21.43 -10.75 21.28
C SER A 3 21.01 -9.43 20.62
N ASN A 4 21.89 -8.46 20.59
CA ASN A 4 21.68 -7.11 20.05
C ASN A 4 22.31 -6.88 18.65
N SER A 5 22.66 -7.95 17.91
CA SER A 5 23.13 -7.75 16.55
C SER A 5 21.96 -7.36 15.62
N PRO A 6 22.15 -6.43 14.66
CA PRO A 6 21.09 -6.05 13.71
C PRO A 6 20.47 -7.25 12.98
N ARG A 7 21.29 -8.25 12.67
CA ARG A 7 20.84 -9.48 12.01
C ARG A 7 19.91 -10.31 12.91
N ALA A 8 20.21 -10.43 14.22
CA ALA A 8 19.38 -11.17 15.15
C ALA A 8 18.03 -10.49 15.36
N VAL A 9 18.00 -9.15 15.46
CA VAL A 9 16.75 -8.37 15.57
C VAL A 9 15.90 -8.52 14.31
N LEU A 10 16.50 -8.38 13.13
CA LEU A 10 15.76 -8.55 11.88
C LEU A 10 15.21 -9.99 11.74
N ALA A 11 15.99 -11.01 12.07
CA ALA A 11 15.53 -12.40 12.04
C ALA A 11 14.36 -12.66 13.00
N ALA A 12 14.41 -12.08 14.20
CA ALA A 12 13.33 -12.18 15.17
C ALA A 12 12.04 -11.48 14.67
N GLU A 13 12.14 -10.26 14.14
CA GLU A 13 10.99 -9.54 13.57
C GLU A 13 10.45 -10.24 12.30
N TRP A 14 11.33 -10.79 11.47
CA TRP A 14 10.93 -11.59 10.31
C TRP A 14 10.14 -12.83 10.72
N THR A 15 10.65 -13.61 11.68
CA THR A 15 9.96 -14.78 12.22
C THR A 15 8.58 -14.40 12.79
N LYS A 16 8.51 -13.28 13.53
CA LYS A 16 7.26 -12.77 14.10
C LYS A 16 6.23 -12.46 13.01
N VAL A 17 6.62 -11.77 11.95
CA VAL A 17 5.73 -11.43 10.82
C VAL A 17 5.11 -12.69 10.20
N TRP A 18 5.87 -13.76 10.03
CA TRP A 18 5.39 -15.00 9.41
C TRP A 18 4.67 -15.97 10.35
N THR A 19 4.86 -15.85 11.66
CA THR A 19 4.15 -16.67 12.65
C THR A 19 2.80 -16.10 13.06
N VAL A 20 2.58 -14.81 12.87
CA VAL A 20 1.31 -14.15 13.22
C VAL A 20 0.26 -14.39 12.13
N ARG A 21 -0.84 -15.06 12.50
CA ARG A 21 -1.91 -15.43 11.57
C ARG A 21 -2.54 -14.23 10.83
N SER A 22 -2.59 -13.05 11.48
CA SER A 22 -3.16 -11.85 10.85
C SER A 22 -2.39 -11.43 9.59
N THR A 23 -1.07 -11.64 9.52
CA THR A 23 -0.27 -11.37 8.32
C THR A 23 -0.76 -12.19 7.12
N GLY A 24 -0.95 -13.49 7.31
CA GLY A 24 -1.46 -14.36 6.25
C GLY A 24 -2.88 -13.97 5.81
N TYR A 25 -3.78 -13.69 6.77
CA TYR A 25 -5.16 -13.29 6.46
C TYR A 25 -5.25 -11.95 5.73
N THR A 26 -4.45 -10.95 6.12
CA THR A 26 -4.46 -9.65 5.45
C THR A 26 -3.87 -9.70 4.05
N LEU A 27 -2.80 -10.46 3.84
CA LEU A 27 -2.24 -10.68 2.50
C LEU A 27 -3.21 -11.49 1.61
N LEU A 28 -3.86 -12.52 2.15
CA LEU A 28 -4.89 -13.26 1.43
C LEU A 28 -6.08 -12.36 1.07
N LEU A 29 -6.53 -11.52 2.00
CA LEU A 29 -7.60 -10.56 1.74
C LEU A 29 -7.22 -9.57 0.63
N ALA A 30 -6.00 -9.01 0.69
CA ALA A 30 -5.48 -8.14 -0.36
C ALA A 30 -5.45 -8.85 -1.72
N PHE A 31 -4.99 -10.09 -1.76
CA PHE A 31 -4.95 -10.92 -2.95
C PHE A 31 -6.35 -11.18 -3.53
N VAL A 32 -7.28 -11.62 -2.70
CA VAL A 32 -8.66 -11.93 -3.12
C VAL A 32 -9.39 -10.68 -3.62
N LEU A 33 -9.29 -9.56 -2.88
CA LEU A 33 -9.91 -8.30 -3.29
C LEU A 33 -9.34 -7.80 -4.61
N SER A 34 -8.00 -7.73 -4.73
CA SER A 34 -7.36 -7.21 -5.94
C SER A 34 -7.63 -8.13 -7.14
N THR A 35 -7.34 -9.42 -7.02
CA THR A 35 -7.46 -10.36 -8.14
C THR A 35 -8.94 -10.61 -8.49
N GLY A 36 -9.80 -10.79 -7.50
CA GLY A 36 -11.23 -11.04 -7.74
C GLY A 36 -11.90 -9.86 -8.41
N ILE A 37 -11.73 -8.65 -7.84
CA ILE A 37 -12.38 -7.45 -8.39
C ILE A 37 -11.76 -7.06 -9.74
N GLY A 38 -10.43 -7.12 -9.89
CA GLY A 38 -9.78 -6.83 -11.16
C GLY A 38 -10.24 -7.75 -12.28
N THR A 39 -10.37 -9.05 -11.99
CA THR A 39 -10.89 -10.03 -12.96
C THR A 39 -12.37 -9.79 -13.29
N LEU A 40 -13.19 -9.44 -12.29
CA LEU A 40 -14.61 -9.11 -12.51
C LEU A 40 -14.78 -7.84 -13.35
N ILE A 41 -14.01 -6.79 -13.11
CA ILE A 41 -14.00 -5.56 -13.92
C ILE A 41 -13.63 -5.91 -15.37
N ALA A 42 -12.56 -6.66 -15.55
CA ALA A 42 -12.10 -7.08 -16.88
C ALA A 42 -13.14 -7.90 -17.63
N PHE A 43 -13.79 -8.83 -16.96
CA PHE A 43 -14.86 -9.66 -17.55
C PHE A 43 -16.09 -8.81 -17.93
N ASN A 44 -16.51 -7.89 -17.05
CA ASN A 44 -17.63 -6.99 -17.32
C ASN A 44 -17.33 -6.08 -18.53
N TRP A 45 -16.12 -5.48 -18.59
CA TRP A 45 -15.73 -4.63 -19.69
C TRP A 45 -15.64 -5.38 -21.02
N ARG A 46 -15.20 -6.63 -21.00
CA ARG A 46 -15.20 -7.48 -22.20
C ARG A 46 -16.60 -7.72 -22.75
N SER A 47 -17.59 -7.93 -21.87
CA SER A 47 -18.97 -8.20 -22.27
C SER A 47 -19.71 -6.96 -22.79
N ASP A 48 -19.27 -5.77 -22.42
CA ASP A 48 -19.94 -4.49 -22.76
C ASP A 48 -18.97 -3.45 -23.35
N ILE A 49 -18.01 -3.92 -24.15
CA ILE A 49 -16.90 -3.10 -24.66
C ILE A 49 -17.36 -1.90 -25.49
N GLU A 50 -18.50 -2.03 -26.19
CA GLU A 50 -19.06 -0.97 -27.05
C GLU A 50 -19.54 0.24 -26.23
N HIS A 51 -19.85 0.06 -24.96
CA HIS A 51 -20.34 1.12 -24.05
C HIS A 51 -19.24 1.65 -23.13
N VAL A 52 -18.04 1.09 -23.14
CA VAL A 52 -16.92 1.59 -22.34
C VAL A 52 -16.30 2.81 -23.02
N VAL A 53 -16.57 3.99 -22.51
CA VAL A 53 -16.19 5.31 -23.09
C VAL A 53 -14.66 5.47 -23.19
N HIS A 54 -13.90 4.94 -22.23
CA HIS A 54 -12.44 5.01 -22.19
C HIS A 54 -11.89 3.64 -21.78
N PHE A 55 -11.78 2.75 -22.77
CA PHE A 55 -11.25 1.43 -22.52
C PHE A 55 -9.72 1.48 -22.38
N ASP A 56 -9.23 1.09 -21.20
CA ASP A 56 -7.81 0.90 -20.93
C ASP A 56 -7.60 -0.44 -20.19
N PRO A 57 -6.91 -1.41 -20.81
CA PRO A 57 -6.64 -2.71 -20.21
C PRO A 57 -5.88 -2.64 -18.88
N LEU A 58 -5.07 -1.58 -18.64
CA LEU A 58 -4.37 -1.36 -17.39
C LEU A 58 -5.33 -0.93 -16.29
N VAL A 59 -6.24 -0.01 -16.59
CA VAL A 59 -7.26 0.45 -15.64
C VAL A 59 -8.12 -0.74 -15.21
N ALA A 60 -8.55 -1.59 -16.15
CA ALA A 60 -9.31 -2.79 -15.83
C ALA A 60 -8.61 -3.71 -14.82
N ALA A 61 -7.28 -3.85 -14.95
CA ALA A 61 -6.49 -4.69 -14.06
C ALA A 61 -6.16 -4.01 -12.73
N LEU A 62 -5.66 -2.76 -12.77
CA LEU A 62 -5.02 -2.12 -11.63
C LEU A 62 -5.97 -1.28 -10.76
N TYR A 63 -7.18 -0.93 -11.25
CA TYR A 63 -8.14 -0.18 -10.45
C TYR A 63 -8.54 -0.91 -9.16
N SER A 64 -8.57 -2.25 -9.19
CA SER A 64 -8.83 -3.07 -8.00
C SER A 64 -7.80 -2.92 -6.88
N MET A 65 -6.58 -2.41 -7.20
CA MET A 65 -5.55 -2.12 -6.20
C MET A 65 -5.99 -1.01 -5.23
N THR A 66 -6.93 -0.15 -5.63
CA THR A 66 -7.53 0.87 -4.74
C THR A 66 -8.32 0.25 -3.58
N LEU A 67 -8.78 -0.97 -3.73
CA LEU A 67 -9.41 -1.74 -2.65
C LEU A 67 -8.38 -2.66 -1.96
N GLY A 68 -7.49 -3.28 -2.72
CA GLY A 68 -6.39 -4.10 -2.19
C GLY A 68 -5.47 -3.33 -1.23
N GLN A 69 -5.23 -2.04 -1.48
CA GLN A 69 -4.45 -1.16 -0.59
C GLN A 69 -4.99 -1.15 0.84
N LEU A 70 -6.32 -1.22 1.02
CA LEU A 70 -6.93 -1.18 2.35
C LEU A 70 -6.48 -2.36 3.22
N ALA A 71 -6.34 -3.53 2.62
CA ALA A 71 -5.81 -4.70 3.33
C ALA A 71 -4.32 -4.54 3.65
N LEU A 72 -3.53 -3.88 2.78
CA LEU A 72 -2.12 -3.55 3.07
C LEU A 72 -1.99 -2.50 4.19
N VAL A 73 -2.92 -1.54 4.27
CA VAL A 73 -3.03 -0.59 5.38
C VAL A 73 -3.31 -1.32 6.69
N VAL A 74 -4.26 -2.27 6.67
CA VAL A 74 -4.55 -3.13 7.83
C VAL A 74 -3.32 -3.93 8.23
N LEU A 75 -2.60 -4.52 7.27
CA LEU A 75 -1.35 -5.24 7.52
C LEU A 75 -0.35 -4.35 8.27
N GLY A 76 -0.04 -3.18 7.73
CA GLY A 76 0.91 -2.23 8.33
C GLY A 76 0.48 -1.80 9.74
N ALA A 77 -0.81 -1.47 9.92
CA ALA A 77 -1.34 -1.09 11.22
C ALA A 77 -1.26 -2.22 12.25
N LEU A 78 -1.51 -3.46 11.86
CA LEU A 78 -1.44 -4.62 12.75
C LEU A 78 -0.01 -5.03 13.09
N LEU A 79 0.93 -4.95 12.15
CA LEU A 79 2.34 -5.30 12.39
C LEU A 79 2.98 -4.52 13.53
N VAL A 80 2.49 -3.30 13.76
CA VAL A 80 3.01 -2.42 14.82
C VAL A 80 2.00 -2.27 15.95
N GLY A 81 0.76 -1.93 15.63
CA GLY A 81 -0.26 -1.54 16.61
C GLY A 81 -0.69 -2.68 17.52
N SER A 82 -0.60 -3.94 17.06
CA SER A 82 -0.91 -5.11 17.90
C SER A 82 0.03 -5.26 19.10
N GLU A 83 1.29 -4.83 18.98
CA GLU A 83 2.22 -4.88 20.11
C GLU A 83 1.91 -3.84 21.20
N TYR A 84 1.36 -2.69 20.79
CA TYR A 84 0.90 -1.70 21.76
C TYR A 84 -0.36 -2.17 22.48
N SER A 85 -1.31 -2.75 21.77
CA SER A 85 -2.57 -3.23 22.38
C SER A 85 -2.39 -4.44 23.27
N SER A 86 -1.41 -5.33 22.98
CA SER A 86 -1.07 -6.49 23.84
C SER A 86 -0.07 -6.16 24.93
N GLY A 87 0.54 -4.97 24.93
CA GLY A 87 1.63 -4.61 25.85
C GLY A 87 2.97 -5.29 25.56
N SER A 88 3.05 -6.14 24.51
CA SER A 88 4.28 -6.86 24.17
C SER A 88 5.42 -5.97 23.67
N ILE A 89 5.12 -4.71 23.35
CA ILE A 89 6.14 -3.70 23.02
C ILE A 89 7.14 -3.51 24.17
N ARG A 90 6.70 -3.60 25.43
CA ARG A 90 7.57 -3.47 26.60
C ARG A 90 8.57 -4.62 26.67
N THR A 91 8.11 -5.86 26.44
CA THR A 91 8.98 -7.05 26.39
C THR A 91 9.99 -6.95 25.24
N SER A 92 9.57 -6.46 24.09
CA SER A 92 10.46 -6.23 22.94
C SER A 92 11.54 -5.18 23.25
N LEU A 93 11.18 -4.10 23.97
CA LEU A 93 12.11 -3.03 24.37
C LEU A 93 13.08 -3.48 25.47
N THR A 94 12.67 -4.38 26.38
CA THR A 94 13.60 -4.95 27.38
C THR A 94 14.60 -5.90 26.72
N ALA A 95 14.17 -6.68 25.71
CA ALA A 95 15.03 -7.57 24.95
C ALA A 95 16.02 -6.83 24.04
N VAL A 96 15.57 -5.72 23.43
CA VAL A 96 16.37 -4.86 22.53
C VAL A 96 16.25 -3.39 22.98
N PRO A 97 17.12 -2.93 23.92
CA PRO A 97 17.06 -1.58 24.47
C PRO A 97 17.29 -0.48 23.41
N GLN A 98 17.95 -0.80 22.30
CA GLN A 98 18.19 0.13 21.20
C GLN A 98 16.89 0.32 20.39
N ARG A 99 16.05 1.29 20.80
CA ARG A 99 14.74 1.60 20.19
C ARG A 99 14.80 1.77 18.67
N GLY A 100 15.87 2.41 18.16
CA GLY A 100 16.06 2.59 16.70
C GLY A 100 16.31 1.28 15.97
N LEU A 101 17.06 0.36 16.56
CA LEU A 101 17.33 -0.95 15.97
C LEU A 101 16.07 -1.81 15.96
N LEU A 102 15.31 -1.83 17.03
CA LEU A 102 14.02 -2.54 17.10
C LEU A 102 13.03 -1.99 16.07
N TYR A 103 12.86 -0.66 16.03
CA TYR A 103 11.94 -0.03 15.09
C TYR A 103 12.35 -0.24 13.64
N GLY A 104 13.65 -0.03 13.32
CA GLY A 104 14.18 -0.25 11.97
C GLY A 104 14.04 -1.70 11.52
N GLY A 105 14.32 -2.67 12.41
CA GLY A 105 14.12 -4.10 12.13
C GLY A 105 12.67 -4.45 11.83
N LYS A 106 11.73 -3.91 12.59
CA LYS A 106 10.29 -4.08 12.40
C LYS A 106 9.80 -3.47 11.08
N VAL A 107 10.15 -2.22 10.81
CA VAL A 107 9.79 -1.52 9.57
C VAL A 107 10.36 -2.28 8.37
N LEU A 108 11.63 -2.69 8.44
CA LEU A 108 12.26 -3.42 7.34
C LEU A 108 11.58 -4.78 7.09
N ALA A 109 11.32 -5.57 8.13
CA ALA A 109 10.64 -6.86 7.99
C ALA A 109 9.24 -6.70 7.41
N GLY A 110 8.45 -5.73 7.90
CA GLY A 110 7.12 -5.44 7.39
C GLY A 110 7.12 -4.94 5.94
N THR A 111 8.04 -4.03 5.59
CA THR A 111 8.17 -3.50 4.23
C THR A 111 8.59 -4.58 3.23
N LEU A 112 9.54 -5.46 3.60
CA LEU A 112 9.94 -6.60 2.75
C LEU A 112 8.78 -7.58 2.55
N THR A 113 8.00 -7.85 3.59
CA THR A 113 6.80 -8.70 3.48
C THR A 113 5.75 -8.07 2.58
N ALA A 114 5.49 -6.77 2.73
CA ALA A 114 4.58 -6.02 1.88
C ALA A 114 5.08 -6.00 0.43
N PHE A 115 6.36 -5.82 0.19
CA PHE A 115 6.96 -5.84 -1.15
C PHE A 115 6.77 -7.19 -1.84
N ALA A 116 7.11 -8.29 -1.15
CA ALA A 116 6.93 -9.63 -1.69
C ALA A 116 5.45 -9.95 -1.96
N GLY A 117 4.57 -9.64 -1.01
CA GLY A 117 3.13 -9.82 -1.17
C GLY A 117 2.54 -8.98 -2.30
N SER A 118 2.89 -7.69 -2.36
CA SER A 118 2.45 -6.77 -3.43
C SER A 118 2.91 -7.23 -4.80
N THR A 119 4.13 -7.73 -4.92
CA THR A 119 4.64 -8.26 -6.20
C THR A 119 3.78 -9.42 -6.70
N VAL A 120 3.48 -10.37 -5.83
CA VAL A 120 2.60 -11.50 -6.18
C VAL A 120 1.20 -11.02 -6.54
N ILE A 121 0.61 -10.15 -5.70
CA ILE A 121 -0.75 -9.62 -5.91
C ILE A 121 -0.84 -8.90 -7.25
N VAL A 122 0.06 -7.96 -7.53
CA VAL A 122 0.03 -7.15 -8.76
C VAL A 122 0.20 -8.01 -10.00
N VAL A 123 1.19 -8.91 -10.01
CA VAL A 123 1.46 -9.77 -11.16
C VAL A 123 0.29 -10.71 -11.42
N VAL A 124 -0.22 -11.39 -10.40
CA VAL A 124 -1.33 -12.33 -10.57
C VAL A 124 -2.61 -11.62 -10.97
N THR A 125 -2.91 -10.46 -10.36
CA THR A 125 -4.09 -9.67 -10.72
C THR A 125 -4.01 -9.21 -12.17
N PHE A 126 -2.86 -8.70 -12.61
CA PHE A 126 -2.66 -8.30 -14.00
C PHE A 126 -2.90 -9.47 -14.95
N LEU A 127 -2.24 -10.61 -14.72
CA LEU A 127 -2.39 -11.79 -15.58
C LEU A 127 -3.82 -12.31 -15.62
N ALA A 128 -4.51 -12.37 -14.49
CA ALA A 128 -5.90 -12.82 -14.40
C ALA A 128 -6.86 -11.87 -15.14
N ALA A 129 -6.69 -10.55 -14.95
CA ALA A 129 -7.48 -9.55 -15.64
C ALA A 129 -7.25 -9.57 -17.15
N GLN A 130 -5.99 -9.70 -17.60
CA GLN A 130 -5.67 -9.82 -19.05
C GLN A 130 -6.22 -11.11 -19.65
N ALA A 131 -6.23 -12.22 -18.92
CA ALA A 131 -6.88 -13.44 -19.36
C ALA A 131 -8.40 -13.28 -19.50
N ALA A 132 -9.04 -12.55 -18.58
CA ALA A 132 -10.48 -12.25 -18.64
C ALA A 132 -10.83 -11.32 -19.81
N LEU A 133 -9.99 -10.32 -20.13
CA LEU A 133 -10.18 -9.43 -21.29
C LEU A 133 -10.10 -10.17 -22.65
N GLY A 134 -9.39 -11.28 -22.71
CA GLY A 134 -9.30 -12.11 -23.92
C GLY A 134 -8.70 -11.35 -25.12
N PRO A 135 -9.49 -11.07 -26.19
CA PRO A 135 -8.99 -10.38 -27.39
C PRO A 135 -8.51 -8.94 -27.15
N TYR A 136 -9.03 -8.29 -26.11
CA TYR A 136 -8.76 -6.88 -25.80
C TYR A 136 -7.61 -6.71 -24.79
N ARG A 137 -6.87 -7.79 -24.51
CA ARG A 137 -5.74 -7.78 -23.58
C ARG A 137 -4.56 -6.95 -24.08
N THR A 138 -3.81 -6.40 -23.14
CA THR A 138 -2.47 -5.86 -23.38
C THR A 138 -1.39 -6.82 -22.88
N GLY A 139 -0.17 -6.69 -23.41
CA GLY A 139 0.97 -7.53 -23.03
C GLY A 139 1.98 -6.80 -22.13
N LEU A 140 2.83 -7.57 -21.46
CA LEU A 140 3.93 -7.03 -20.66
C LEU A 140 4.95 -6.22 -21.47
N GLY A 141 5.03 -6.44 -22.78
CA GLY A 141 5.92 -5.69 -23.69
C GLY A 141 5.33 -4.39 -24.22
N THR A 142 4.09 -4.04 -23.87
CA THR A 142 3.47 -2.78 -24.27
C THR A 142 4.03 -1.64 -23.44
N ASP A 143 4.32 -0.52 -24.11
CA ASP A 143 4.85 0.68 -23.45
C ASP A 143 3.92 1.12 -22.31
N GLY A 144 4.53 1.46 -21.18
CA GLY A 144 3.81 1.89 -19.98
C GLY A 144 3.36 0.74 -19.06
N VAL A 145 3.19 -0.49 -19.54
CA VAL A 145 2.74 -1.63 -18.71
C VAL A 145 3.76 -1.98 -17.62
N PRO A 146 5.06 -2.20 -17.92
CA PRO A 146 6.03 -2.52 -16.88
C PRO A 146 6.17 -1.44 -15.82
N SER A 147 6.12 -0.15 -16.22
CA SER A 147 6.20 0.98 -15.29
C SER A 147 4.96 1.07 -14.39
N ALA A 148 3.76 0.82 -14.92
CA ALA A 148 2.52 0.79 -14.14
C ALA A 148 2.52 -0.35 -13.12
N LEU A 149 2.96 -1.55 -13.50
CA LEU A 149 3.08 -2.69 -12.58
C LEU A 149 4.13 -2.43 -11.50
N ALA A 150 5.30 -1.91 -11.86
CA ALA A 150 6.32 -1.51 -10.89
C ALA A 150 5.80 -0.41 -9.95
N GLY A 151 5.09 0.58 -10.50
CA GLY A 151 4.43 1.65 -9.75
C GLY A 151 3.40 1.10 -8.74
N ALA A 152 2.60 0.12 -9.15
CA ALA A 152 1.65 -0.55 -8.27
C ALA A 152 2.33 -1.29 -7.09
N VAL A 153 3.41 -2.02 -7.36
CA VAL A 153 4.20 -2.72 -6.32
C VAL A 153 4.81 -1.71 -5.34
N VAL A 154 5.43 -0.66 -5.85
CA VAL A 154 6.04 0.40 -5.02
C VAL A 154 4.97 1.10 -4.19
N TYR A 155 3.84 1.46 -4.79
CA TYR A 155 2.73 2.08 -4.10
C TYR A 155 2.21 1.25 -2.93
N LEU A 156 1.83 -0.01 -3.19
CA LEU A 156 1.29 -0.91 -2.17
C LEU A 156 2.29 -1.17 -1.04
N THR A 157 3.57 -1.25 -1.37
CA THR A 157 4.65 -1.40 -0.38
C THR A 157 4.77 -0.17 0.51
N LEU A 158 4.81 1.01 -0.09
CA LEU A 158 4.98 2.26 0.65
C LEU A 158 3.75 2.64 1.46
N ILE A 159 2.53 2.33 1.00
CA ILE A 159 1.31 2.57 1.78
C ILE A 159 1.24 1.67 3.02
N CYS A 160 1.74 0.44 2.94
CA CYS A 160 1.89 -0.41 4.11
C CYS A 160 2.91 0.18 5.11
N ALA A 161 4.08 0.61 4.63
CA ALA A 161 5.10 1.25 5.47
C ALA A 161 4.59 2.58 6.09
N PHE A 162 3.85 3.38 5.33
CA PHE A 162 3.16 4.58 5.81
C PHE A 162 2.21 4.26 6.96
N SER A 163 1.39 3.22 6.79
CA SER A 163 0.48 2.75 7.84
C SER A 163 1.21 2.27 9.10
N MET A 164 2.37 1.60 8.96
CA MET A 164 3.22 1.24 10.11
C MET A 164 3.67 2.49 10.87
N GLY A 165 4.10 3.53 10.16
CA GLY A 165 4.50 4.82 10.75
C GLY A 165 3.36 5.46 11.54
N ILE A 166 2.18 5.59 10.95
CA ILE A 166 1.00 6.15 11.60
C ILE A 166 0.58 5.31 12.82
N ALA A 167 0.55 3.98 12.70
CA ALA A 167 0.22 3.10 13.82
C ALA A 167 1.20 3.26 15.01
N THR A 168 2.49 3.53 14.73
CA THR A 168 3.48 3.85 15.76
C THR A 168 3.18 5.19 16.44
N VAL A 169 2.79 6.21 15.68
CA VAL A 169 2.44 7.55 16.21
C VAL A 169 1.25 7.46 17.14
N VAL A 170 0.16 6.82 16.69
CA VAL A 170 -1.09 6.73 17.45
C VAL A 170 -1.10 5.60 18.49
N ARG A 171 -0.12 4.69 18.46
CA ARG A 171 0.04 3.55 19.38
C ARG A 171 -1.18 2.62 19.45
N SER A 172 -1.95 2.55 18.40
CA SER A 172 -3.17 1.75 18.31
C SER A 172 -3.44 1.35 16.87
N SER A 173 -3.59 0.05 16.63
CA SER A 173 -4.00 -0.44 15.31
C SER A 173 -5.42 0.02 14.96
N ALA A 174 -6.33 0.00 15.92
CA ALA A 174 -7.73 0.39 15.69
C ALA A 174 -7.86 1.87 15.29
N VAL A 175 -7.16 2.77 15.99
CA VAL A 175 -7.17 4.21 15.67
C VAL A 175 -6.49 4.46 14.32
N ALA A 176 -5.36 3.81 14.05
CA ALA A 176 -4.68 3.95 12.75
C ALA A 176 -5.60 3.51 11.60
N MET A 177 -6.25 2.35 11.71
CA MET A 177 -7.22 1.88 10.72
C MET A 177 -8.42 2.82 10.58
N GLY A 178 -8.99 3.28 11.71
CA GLY A 178 -10.13 4.21 11.72
C GLY A 178 -9.86 5.53 11.01
N ILE A 179 -8.61 5.98 10.96
CA ILE A 179 -8.20 7.19 10.23
C ILE A 179 -7.86 6.86 8.76
N LEU A 180 -7.00 5.85 8.55
CA LEU A 180 -6.41 5.60 7.24
C LEU A 180 -7.38 4.95 6.26
N LEU A 181 -8.24 4.02 6.71
CA LEU A 181 -9.16 3.34 5.79
C LEU A 181 -10.16 4.31 5.16
N PRO A 182 -10.89 5.17 5.91
CA PRO A 182 -11.76 6.17 5.29
C PRO A 182 -11.00 7.17 4.42
N LEU A 183 -9.85 7.66 4.89
CA LEU A 183 -9.06 8.65 4.17
C LEU A 183 -8.64 8.14 2.78
N LEU A 184 -8.04 6.97 2.73
CA LEU A 184 -7.50 6.40 1.49
C LEU A 184 -8.62 5.81 0.60
N PHE A 185 -9.68 5.26 1.19
CA PHE A 185 -10.82 4.78 0.44
C PHE A 185 -11.56 5.92 -0.25
N LEU A 186 -11.96 6.95 0.51
CA LEU A 186 -12.71 8.07 -0.04
C LEU A 186 -11.85 8.88 -1.04
N GLY A 187 -10.55 9.03 -0.77
CA GLY A 187 -9.61 9.69 -1.68
C GLY A 187 -9.58 9.01 -3.04
N SER A 188 -9.37 7.70 -3.06
CA SER A 188 -9.30 6.90 -4.29
C SER A 188 -10.65 6.75 -5.00
N GLN A 189 -11.79 6.87 -4.29
CA GLN A 189 -13.14 6.76 -4.85
C GLN A 189 -13.76 8.09 -5.32
N GLY A 190 -12.99 9.16 -5.39
CA GLY A 190 -13.42 10.39 -6.04
C GLY A 190 -13.35 11.68 -5.23
N LEU A 191 -13.07 11.65 -3.92
CA LEU A 191 -12.86 12.89 -3.17
C LEU A 191 -11.70 13.72 -3.74
N GLY A 192 -10.66 13.07 -4.26
CA GLY A 192 -9.54 13.71 -4.93
C GLY A 192 -9.94 14.50 -6.18
N ASN A 193 -11.10 14.23 -6.76
CA ASN A 193 -11.62 14.87 -7.97
C ASN A 193 -12.59 16.01 -7.69
N ILE A 194 -12.91 16.34 -6.44
CA ILE A 194 -13.77 17.48 -6.10
C ILE A 194 -13.01 18.78 -6.44
N PRO A 195 -13.49 19.61 -7.37
CA PRO A 195 -12.74 20.78 -7.87
C PRO A 195 -12.28 21.72 -6.75
N ALA A 196 -13.13 21.99 -5.76
CA ALA A 196 -12.83 22.89 -4.65
C ALA A 196 -11.72 22.34 -3.71
N LEU A 197 -11.57 21.03 -3.59
CA LEU A 197 -10.60 20.37 -2.69
C LEU A 197 -9.37 19.84 -3.44
N LYS A 198 -9.44 19.71 -4.76
CA LYS A 198 -8.38 19.18 -5.61
C LYS A 198 -6.99 19.80 -5.37
N PRO A 199 -6.84 21.14 -5.16
CA PRO A 199 -5.52 21.73 -4.93
C PRO A 199 -4.76 21.15 -3.74
N VAL A 200 -5.49 20.64 -2.74
CA VAL A 200 -4.91 20.03 -1.54
C VAL A 200 -4.91 18.50 -1.67
N LEU A 201 -6.05 17.91 -2.02
CA LEU A 201 -6.24 16.45 -2.00
C LEU A 201 -5.40 15.72 -3.04
N ARG A 202 -5.02 16.39 -4.14
CA ARG A 202 -4.12 15.79 -5.16
C ARG A 202 -2.76 15.34 -4.63
N TYR A 203 -2.33 15.83 -3.47
CA TYR A 203 -1.06 15.45 -2.83
C TYR A 203 -1.23 14.33 -1.80
N LEU A 204 -2.41 13.75 -1.65
CA LEU A 204 -2.61 12.59 -0.78
C LEU A 204 -1.89 11.35 -1.32
N PRO A 205 -1.50 10.42 -0.45
CA PRO A 205 -0.78 9.21 -0.84
C PRO A 205 -1.52 8.35 -1.87
N ASP A 206 -2.85 8.26 -1.77
CA ASP A 206 -3.69 7.51 -2.70
C ASP A 206 -3.70 8.12 -4.11
N GLN A 207 -3.73 9.46 -4.23
CA GLN A 207 -3.66 10.14 -5.52
C GLN A 207 -2.30 9.94 -6.20
N ALA A 208 -1.22 9.98 -5.43
CA ALA A 208 0.11 9.63 -5.92
C ALA A 208 0.15 8.16 -6.38
N GLY A 209 -0.55 7.26 -5.69
CA GLY A 209 -0.70 5.87 -6.08
C GLY A 209 -1.39 5.68 -7.43
N LEU A 210 -2.52 6.39 -7.66
CA LEU A 210 -3.23 6.34 -8.94
C LEU A 210 -2.34 6.76 -10.11
N GLU A 211 -1.52 7.80 -9.93
CA GLU A 211 -0.57 8.26 -10.93
C GLU A 211 0.55 7.24 -11.20
N LEU A 212 1.11 6.63 -10.14
CA LEU A 212 2.14 5.61 -10.27
C LEU A 212 1.64 4.34 -10.98
N MET A 213 0.36 4.03 -10.82
CA MET A 213 -0.30 2.88 -11.47
C MET A 213 -0.78 3.21 -12.89
N HIS A 214 -0.60 4.44 -13.36
CA HIS A 214 -1.10 4.94 -14.65
C HIS A 214 -2.63 4.82 -14.80
N ILE A 215 -3.38 4.93 -13.72
CA ILE A 215 -4.85 4.83 -13.69
C ILE A 215 -5.53 6.14 -13.26
N ALA A 216 -4.78 7.22 -13.17
CA ALA A 216 -5.28 8.53 -12.76
C ALA A 216 -6.15 9.23 -13.83
N GLY A 217 -6.32 8.63 -15.01
CA GLY A 217 -7.00 9.20 -16.17
C GLY A 217 -6.05 9.94 -17.12
N PRO A 218 -6.53 10.30 -18.32
CA PRO A 218 -5.69 10.94 -19.33
C PRO A 218 -5.19 12.31 -18.86
N PRO A 219 -3.89 12.63 -19.04
CA PRO A 219 -3.31 13.92 -18.64
C PRO A 219 -3.97 15.13 -19.32
N SER A 220 -4.61 14.91 -20.46
CA SER A 220 -5.33 15.94 -21.22
C SER A 220 -6.65 16.36 -20.59
N ASP A 221 -7.23 15.55 -19.72
CA ASP A 221 -8.47 15.87 -19.02
C ASP A 221 -8.17 16.42 -17.63
N GLY A 222 -8.15 17.73 -17.48
CA GLY A 222 -7.92 18.39 -16.19
C GLY A 222 -8.95 18.06 -15.09
N ARG A 223 -9.99 17.27 -15.41
CA ARG A 223 -10.95 16.76 -14.42
C ARG A 223 -10.40 15.57 -13.68
N TYR A 224 -9.58 14.74 -14.36
CA TYR A 224 -9.01 13.53 -13.82
C TYR A 224 -7.50 13.70 -13.62
N GLY A 225 -6.95 12.95 -12.67
CA GLY A 225 -5.53 12.95 -12.38
C GLY A 225 -5.03 14.15 -11.55
N PRO A 226 -3.90 13.96 -10.89
CA PRO A 226 -3.34 14.92 -9.94
C PRO A 226 -2.63 16.11 -10.59
N GLY A 227 -2.37 16.06 -11.92
CA GLY A 227 -1.70 17.13 -12.68
C GLY A 227 -0.18 17.17 -12.49
N TYR A 228 0.44 16.08 -12.08
CA TYR A 228 1.89 15.88 -12.00
C TYR A 228 2.23 14.47 -12.50
N GLY A 229 3.47 14.25 -12.95
CA GLY A 229 3.89 12.94 -13.47
C GLY A 229 4.38 11.97 -12.40
N SER A 230 4.64 10.71 -12.82
CA SER A 230 5.00 9.58 -11.94
C SER A 230 6.25 9.84 -11.08
N GLY A 231 7.22 10.63 -11.54
CA GLY A 231 8.37 11.01 -10.73
C GLY A 231 8.00 11.88 -9.52
N ALA A 232 7.12 12.86 -9.71
CA ALA A 232 6.61 13.67 -8.61
C ALA A 232 5.69 12.86 -7.69
N ALA A 233 4.87 11.96 -8.25
CA ALA A 233 4.04 11.04 -7.49
C ALA A 233 4.87 10.17 -6.53
N LEU A 234 5.99 9.60 -7.02
CA LEU A 234 6.91 8.82 -6.19
C LEU A 234 7.53 9.68 -5.07
N ALA A 235 7.96 10.90 -5.39
CA ALA A 235 8.54 11.80 -4.40
C ALA A 235 7.52 12.18 -3.30
N ILE A 236 6.27 12.45 -3.67
CA ILE A 236 5.18 12.74 -2.73
C ILE A 236 4.92 11.54 -1.81
N LEU A 237 4.81 10.35 -2.39
CA LEU A 237 4.54 9.14 -1.62
C LEU A 237 5.70 8.80 -0.66
N LEU A 238 6.95 8.96 -1.12
CA LEU A 238 8.14 8.81 -0.27
C LEU A 238 8.16 9.83 0.87
N ALA A 239 7.79 11.09 0.59
CA ALA A 239 7.71 12.14 1.61
C ALA A 239 6.67 11.82 2.69
N TRP A 240 5.47 11.37 2.32
CA TRP A 240 4.45 10.92 3.27
C TRP A 240 4.92 9.73 4.11
N THR A 241 5.51 8.73 3.46
CA THR A 241 6.02 7.54 4.15
C THR A 241 7.16 7.88 5.10
N ALA A 242 8.12 8.69 4.65
CA ALA A 242 9.23 9.14 5.48
C ALA A 242 8.74 9.97 6.67
N ALA A 243 7.83 10.92 6.44
CA ALA A 243 7.26 11.74 7.52
C ALA A 243 6.57 10.87 8.58
N ALA A 244 5.77 9.88 8.17
CA ALA A 244 5.10 8.96 9.08
C ALA A 244 6.09 8.10 9.87
N LEU A 245 7.09 7.51 9.19
CA LEU A 245 8.10 6.67 9.85
C LEU A 245 9.00 7.46 10.80
N ILE A 246 9.44 8.65 10.41
CA ILE A 246 10.26 9.53 11.26
C ILE A 246 9.44 9.97 12.49
N SER A 247 8.19 10.40 12.29
CA SER A 247 7.30 10.78 13.39
C SER A 247 7.07 9.61 14.34
N GLY A 248 6.84 8.40 13.82
CA GLY A 248 6.73 7.17 14.61
C GLY A 248 7.98 6.89 15.43
N TYR A 249 9.15 7.00 14.83
CA TYR A 249 10.43 6.85 15.55
C TYR A 249 10.60 7.88 16.67
N LEU A 250 10.31 9.15 16.39
CA LEU A 250 10.43 10.23 17.40
C LEU A 250 9.47 10.00 18.58
N VAL A 251 8.24 9.57 18.33
CA VAL A 251 7.27 9.21 19.38
C VAL A 251 7.77 8.00 20.20
N LEU A 252 8.30 6.97 19.54
CA LEU A 252 8.86 5.80 20.22
C LEU A 252 10.08 6.16 21.07
N ARG A 253 10.91 7.12 20.61
CA ARG A 253 12.10 7.57 21.33
C ARG A 253 11.75 8.48 22.52
N GLY A 254 10.78 9.37 22.36
CA GLY A 254 10.47 10.43 23.33
C GLY A 254 9.49 10.04 24.44
N ARG A 255 8.74 8.95 24.28
CA ARG A 255 7.74 8.52 25.26
C ARG A 255 8.05 7.11 25.73
N ASP A 256 7.89 6.88 27.05
CA ASP A 256 7.97 5.54 27.62
C ASP A 256 6.77 4.70 27.14
N ALA A 257 7.05 3.42 26.86
CA ALA A 257 6.06 2.46 26.38
C ALA A 257 5.22 1.88 27.52
#